data_06c17e21a39dc51ff8b9287f11f8179c
#
_entry.id   06c17e21a39dc51ff8b9287f11f8179c
#
_cell.length_a   1.000
_cell.length_b   1.000
_cell.length_c   1.000
_cell.angle_alpha   90.00
_cell.angle_beta   90.00
_cell.angle_gamma   90.00
#
_symmetry.space_group_name_H-M   'P 1'
#
loop_
_entity.id
_entity.type
_entity.pdbx_description
1 polymer ?
#
loop_
_entity_poly.entity_id
_entity_poly.type
_entity_poly.pdbx_seq_one_letter_code
_entity_poly.pdbx_strand_id
1 'polypeptide(L)'
;MANSKSSIPEDRIPVIVGVGEIVDRPKEIARGLEPLVLLEQALKRAEADSGAKLLGEIGSLDVVNFLSWRYRDPEKLLAEHLGIKPAHCYYGPVGGESPIRYLHEAAQRIARGECSVAAVCGAEAQSTATKAERAHVTPPWTPFAHDVPEPKRGAAFQKPLAVKLGVFRPITVYPLYESATSAHWGQTPREALAESGALWSAYAGVASANPNSWLKKSFSSDDITTPSPENRLIAWPYTKLMVANPTVNMGAAVLLTSLAKARAAGIAEERLVYPIGGASAEEPRDYLLRDQFYESHPQNAVLNAVMNLVGGDGKTFDAIELYSCFPCVPKMARRTLGLGPDVRPTVTGGLTFFGAPLNTYMTHAACAMVRTMRNGAKLGLLYGQGGFVTKHHGLVLSREAPREAIAQATSVQSEADRSKHAVPEFVTEAKGKGKVEAFTVIYRNNGEIEHGVVMLRTEDGRRTLGRIPASDEKTLARLCNMDRSPVGSLGEIMMAEDGTPQWRVG
;
A
#
# COMPACT_ATOMS: atom_id res chain seq x y z
N MET A 1 39.24 -9.43 14.03
CA MET A 1 38.64 -10.19 12.92
C MET A 1 38.84 -9.36 11.66
N ALA A 2 39.59 -9.88 10.67
CA ALA A 2 39.89 -9.14 9.45
C ALA A 2 38.62 -8.85 8.68
N ASN A 3 38.32 -7.56 8.42
CA ASN A 3 37.28 -7.14 7.49
C ASN A 3 37.61 -7.71 6.10
N SER A 4 36.96 -8.81 5.69
CA SER A 4 37.05 -9.25 4.31
C SER A 4 36.35 -8.16 3.48
N LYS A 5 37.13 -7.40 2.72
CA LYS A 5 36.62 -6.42 1.76
C LYS A 5 35.61 -7.13 0.84
N SER A 6 34.46 -6.53 0.61
CA SER A 6 33.49 -6.99 -0.39
C SER A 6 34.21 -7.22 -1.73
N SER A 7 33.93 -8.32 -2.40
CA SER A 7 34.43 -8.59 -3.75
C SER A 7 33.77 -7.74 -4.83
N ILE A 8 32.75 -6.97 -4.46
CA ILE A 8 31.96 -6.12 -5.37
C ILE A 8 32.70 -4.80 -5.56
N PRO A 9 32.93 -4.33 -6.80
CA PRO A 9 33.43 -2.99 -7.05
C PRO A 9 32.54 -1.92 -6.44
N GLU A 10 33.10 -0.92 -5.78
CA GLU A 10 32.35 0.12 -5.07
C GLU A 10 31.43 0.96 -5.99
N ASP A 11 31.77 1.08 -7.26
CA ASP A 11 30.92 1.71 -8.29
C ASP A 11 29.69 0.87 -8.65
N ARG A 12 29.59 -0.37 -8.16
CA ARG A 12 28.51 -1.33 -8.34
C ARG A 12 27.71 -1.61 -7.05
N ILE A 13 28.07 -0.97 -5.94
CA ILE A 13 27.33 -1.09 -4.68
C ILE A 13 26.36 0.08 -4.57
N PRO A 14 25.03 -0.15 -4.70
CA PRO A 14 24.02 0.90 -4.55
C PRO A 14 23.88 1.31 -3.08
N VAL A 15 23.80 2.62 -2.83
CA VAL A 15 23.55 3.18 -1.50
C VAL A 15 22.50 4.28 -1.56
N ILE A 16 21.58 4.31 -0.60
CA ILE A 16 20.70 5.44 -0.35
C ILE A 16 21.49 6.47 0.46
N VAL A 17 21.53 7.69 -0.05
CA VAL A 17 22.34 8.78 0.54
C VAL A 17 21.50 9.95 1.01
N GLY A 18 20.30 10.15 0.45
CA GLY A 18 19.46 11.28 0.79
C GLY A 18 17.98 10.94 0.73
N VAL A 19 17.20 11.49 1.66
CA VAL A 19 15.74 11.35 1.72
C VAL A 19 15.09 12.70 1.98
N GLY A 20 14.00 12.98 1.28
CA GLY A 20 13.28 14.24 1.40
C GLY A 20 11.78 14.04 1.44
N GLU A 21 11.11 14.74 2.35
CA GLU A 21 9.64 14.72 2.46
C GLU A 21 9.10 16.13 2.61
N ILE A 22 7.90 16.34 2.07
CA ILE A 22 7.15 17.58 2.23
C ILE A 22 5.69 17.26 2.53
N VAL A 23 5.11 18.04 3.46
CA VAL A 23 3.68 18.06 3.77
C VAL A 23 3.20 19.47 3.55
N ASP A 24 2.29 19.66 2.61
CA ASP A 24 1.70 20.96 2.27
C ASP A 24 0.29 21.07 2.86
N ARG A 25 0.04 22.14 3.65
CA ARG A 25 -1.23 22.38 4.34
C ARG A 25 -1.74 23.79 4.06
N PRO A 26 -2.10 24.08 2.80
CA PRO A 26 -2.51 25.44 2.44
C PRO A 26 -3.83 25.80 3.13
N LYS A 27 -3.91 27.02 3.64
CA LYS A 27 -5.17 27.61 4.12
C LYS A 27 -6.07 27.98 2.95
N GLU A 28 -5.48 28.46 1.86
CA GLU A 28 -6.15 28.90 0.63
C GLU A 28 -5.81 27.95 -0.52
N ILE A 29 -6.78 27.63 -1.37
CA ILE A 29 -6.60 26.74 -2.54
C ILE A 29 -5.49 27.25 -3.45
N ALA A 30 -5.45 28.57 -3.69
CA ALA A 30 -4.47 29.21 -4.57
C ALA A 30 -3.01 29.08 -4.10
N ARG A 31 -2.78 28.76 -2.82
CA ARG A 31 -1.44 28.55 -2.25
C ARG A 31 -1.02 27.10 -2.16
N GLY A 32 -1.93 26.16 -2.50
CA GLY A 32 -1.63 24.73 -2.50
C GLY A 32 -0.63 24.38 -3.59
N LEU A 33 0.40 23.64 -3.22
CA LEU A 33 1.40 23.16 -4.17
C LEU A 33 0.83 22.05 -5.05
N GLU A 34 1.12 22.10 -6.32
CA GLU A 34 0.82 21.04 -7.26
C GLU A 34 1.75 19.82 -7.08
N PRO A 35 1.37 18.62 -7.52
CA PRO A 35 2.21 17.43 -7.41
C PRO A 35 3.62 17.63 -7.96
N LEU A 36 3.78 18.29 -9.11
CA LEU A 36 5.09 18.52 -9.73
C LEU A 36 6.03 19.36 -8.84
N VAL A 37 5.50 20.41 -8.19
CA VAL A 37 6.27 21.24 -7.24
C VAL A 37 6.59 20.46 -5.96
N LEU A 38 5.67 19.62 -5.48
CA LEU A 38 5.94 18.74 -4.33
C LEU A 38 7.07 17.76 -4.62
N LEU A 39 7.12 17.17 -5.83
CA LEU A 39 8.21 16.31 -6.29
C LEU A 39 9.56 17.05 -6.28
N GLU A 40 9.60 18.22 -6.91
CA GLU A 40 10.80 19.05 -6.99
C GLU A 40 11.33 19.41 -5.59
N GLN A 41 10.45 19.87 -4.69
CA GLN A 41 10.84 20.22 -3.33
C GLN A 41 11.29 19.00 -2.51
N ALA A 42 10.66 17.82 -2.69
CA ALA A 42 11.10 16.58 -2.04
C ALA A 42 12.51 16.19 -2.50
N LEU A 43 12.80 16.29 -3.80
CA LEU A 43 14.15 16.03 -4.35
C LEU A 43 15.19 17.00 -3.83
N LYS A 44 14.89 18.30 -3.76
CA LYS A 44 15.80 19.30 -3.17
C LYS A 44 16.10 19.03 -1.70
N ARG A 45 15.08 18.56 -0.95
CA ARG A 45 15.27 18.15 0.46
C ARG A 45 16.11 16.88 0.56
N ALA A 46 15.94 15.91 -0.36
CA ALA A 46 16.74 14.71 -0.40
C ALA A 46 18.22 15.02 -0.72
N GLU A 47 18.47 15.98 -1.63
CA GLU A 47 19.82 16.48 -1.89
C GLU A 47 20.43 17.14 -0.65
N ALA A 48 19.69 18.04 -0.02
CA ALA A 48 20.15 18.70 1.22
C ALA A 48 20.43 17.69 2.33
N ASP A 49 19.59 16.66 2.47
CA ASP A 49 19.81 15.56 3.43
C ASP A 49 21.07 14.75 3.10
N SER A 50 21.43 14.55 1.84
CA SER A 50 22.65 13.84 1.45
C SER A 50 23.93 14.60 1.83
N GLY A 51 23.86 15.92 1.93
CA GLY A 51 25.02 16.81 2.12
C GLY A 51 25.88 17.01 0.88
N ALA A 52 25.45 16.49 -0.28
CA ALA A 52 26.20 16.55 -1.53
C ALA A 52 25.33 17.09 -2.68
N LYS A 53 25.95 17.62 -3.73
CA LYS A 53 25.28 18.10 -4.94
C LYS A 53 25.13 16.95 -5.93
N LEU A 54 23.95 16.36 -5.99
CA LEU A 54 23.68 15.15 -6.78
C LEU A 54 22.56 15.31 -7.81
N LEU A 55 21.65 16.28 -7.64
CA LEU A 55 20.49 16.44 -8.53
C LEU A 55 20.88 16.63 -9.98
N GLY A 56 21.92 17.44 -10.26
CA GLY A 56 22.43 17.64 -11.61
C GLY A 56 23.05 16.41 -12.28
N GLU A 57 23.32 15.36 -11.50
CA GLU A 57 23.96 14.12 -11.97
C GLU A 57 23.01 12.93 -12.06
N ILE A 58 21.70 13.16 -11.83
CA ILE A 58 20.70 12.09 -11.93
C ILE A 58 20.68 11.51 -13.33
N GLY A 59 21.13 10.26 -13.47
CA GLY A 59 21.07 9.48 -14.71
C GLY A 59 19.84 8.58 -14.80
N SER A 60 19.12 8.36 -13.68
CA SER A 60 17.92 7.56 -13.61
C SER A 60 16.88 8.24 -12.72
N LEU A 61 15.70 8.54 -13.27
CA LEU A 61 14.58 9.19 -12.58
C LEU A 61 13.31 8.33 -12.71
N ASP A 62 12.83 7.82 -11.58
CA ASP A 62 11.57 7.10 -11.49
C ASP A 62 10.53 7.95 -10.74
N VAL A 63 9.44 8.29 -11.41
CA VAL A 63 8.32 9.04 -10.85
C VAL A 63 7.15 8.10 -10.60
N VAL A 64 6.71 8.04 -9.35
CA VAL A 64 5.56 7.25 -8.93
C VAL A 64 4.29 7.87 -9.49
N ASN A 65 3.38 7.03 -10.01
CA ASN A 65 2.11 7.48 -10.54
C ASN A 65 1.30 8.25 -9.48
N PHE A 66 0.76 9.40 -9.84
CA PHE A 66 -0.13 10.19 -9.00
C PHE A 66 -1.49 10.40 -9.67
N LEU A 67 -2.51 10.61 -8.86
CA LEU A 67 -3.91 10.59 -9.27
C LEU A 67 -4.62 11.93 -9.03
N SER A 68 -4.06 12.81 -8.19
CA SER A 68 -4.68 14.07 -7.80
C SER A 68 -4.69 15.13 -8.90
N TRP A 69 -3.79 15.03 -9.87
CA TRP A 69 -3.70 15.94 -11.01
C TRP A 69 -3.10 15.24 -12.22
N ARG A 70 -3.54 15.57 -13.41
CA ARG A 70 -3.13 14.90 -14.64
C ARG A 70 -2.22 15.79 -15.46
N TYR A 71 -1.00 15.30 -15.73
CA TYR A 71 -0.01 15.93 -16.60
C TYR A 71 0.25 15.07 -17.83
N ARG A 72 0.78 15.69 -18.87
CA ARG A 72 1.42 14.96 -19.96
C ARG A 72 2.90 14.79 -19.61
N ASP A 73 3.40 13.54 -19.66
CA ASP A 73 4.81 13.20 -19.41
C ASP A 73 5.39 13.87 -18.14
N PRO A 74 4.79 13.66 -16.94
CA PRO A 74 5.21 14.38 -15.72
C PRO A 74 6.67 14.15 -15.34
N GLU A 75 7.25 12.99 -15.70
CA GLU A 75 8.65 12.67 -15.49
C GLU A 75 9.58 13.58 -16.33
N LYS A 76 9.18 13.92 -17.56
CA LYS A 76 9.92 14.84 -18.42
C LYS A 76 9.80 16.28 -17.94
N LEU A 77 8.59 16.69 -17.56
CA LEU A 77 8.37 18.02 -16.96
C LEU A 77 9.23 18.21 -15.71
N LEU A 78 9.30 17.20 -14.85
CA LEU A 78 10.14 17.24 -13.67
C LEU A 78 11.63 17.35 -14.04
N ALA A 79 12.09 16.57 -15.02
CA ALA A 79 13.47 16.64 -15.51
C ALA A 79 13.80 18.03 -16.07
N GLU A 80 12.89 18.65 -16.82
CA GLU A 80 13.03 20.02 -17.34
C GLU A 80 13.11 21.05 -16.18
N HIS A 81 12.23 20.96 -15.17
CA HIS A 81 12.27 21.83 -13.99
C HIS A 81 13.59 21.73 -13.22
N LEU A 82 14.17 20.54 -13.16
CA LEU A 82 15.45 20.29 -12.51
C LEU A 82 16.67 20.62 -13.40
N GLY A 83 16.45 20.90 -14.69
CA GLY A 83 17.52 21.14 -15.65
C GLY A 83 18.38 19.92 -15.93
N ILE A 84 17.84 18.71 -15.86
CA ILE A 84 18.55 17.44 -16.03
C ILE A 84 18.07 16.67 -17.26
N LYS A 85 18.91 15.74 -17.73
CA LYS A 85 18.60 14.85 -18.87
C LYS A 85 18.97 13.42 -18.52
N PRO A 86 18.17 12.74 -17.65
CA PRO A 86 18.45 11.38 -17.26
C PRO A 86 18.32 10.43 -18.45
N ALA A 87 19.23 9.44 -18.54
CA ALA A 87 19.16 8.41 -19.58
C ALA A 87 17.95 7.47 -19.38
N HIS A 88 17.57 7.24 -18.11
CA HIS A 88 16.34 6.56 -17.74
C HIS A 88 15.38 7.57 -17.07
N CYS A 89 14.21 7.72 -17.67
CA CYS A 89 13.15 8.59 -17.15
C CYS A 89 11.82 7.84 -17.27
N TYR A 90 11.17 7.56 -16.13
CA TYR A 90 10.03 6.65 -16.07
C TYR A 90 8.89 7.18 -15.21
N TYR A 91 7.68 7.11 -15.74
CA TYR A 91 6.43 7.34 -15.01
C TYR A 91 5.59 6.05 -15.09
N GLY A 92 5.41 5.38 -13.96
CA GLY A 92 4.87 4.02 -13.95
C GLY A 92 3.36 3.91 -13.78
N PRO A 93 2.83 2.69 -13.75
CA PRO A 93 1.43 2.42 -13.52
C PRO A 93 1.02 2.61 -12.05
N VAL A 94 -0.30 2.65 -11.80
CA VAL A 94 -0.89 2.67 -10.45
C VAL A 94 -0.50 1.42 -9.66
N GLY A 95 0.00 1.62 -8.44
CA GLY A 95 0.35 0.53 -7.51
C GLY A 95 0.99 1.04 -6.22
N GLY A 96 0.48 0.60 -5.07
CA GLY A 96 1.04 0.97 -3.76
C GLY A 96 2.42 0.36 -3.49
N GLU A 97 2.78 -0.73 -4.18
CA GLU A 97 4.10 -1.37 -4.16
C GLU A 97 5.14 -0.63 -5.03
N SER A 98 4.68 0.19 -5.96
CA SER A 98 5.52 0.82 -7.00
C SER A 98 6.74 1.56 -6.45
N PRO A 99 6.65 2.37 -5.38
CA PRO A 99 7.81 3.12 -4.89
C PRO A 99 8.99 2.23 -4.49
N ILE A 100 8.74 1.17 -3.74
CA ILE A 100 9.83 0.27 -3.30
C ILE A 100 10.30 -0.64 -4.43
N ARG A 101 9.45 -0.96 -5.39
CA ARG A 101 9.85 -1.62 -6.63
C ARG A 101 10.80 -0.74 -7.42
N TYR A 102 10.50 0.54 -7.63
CA TYR A 102 11.38 1.48 -8.34
C TYR A 102 12.69 1.71 -7.58
N LEU A 103 12.63 1.77 -6.25
CA LEU A 103 13.84 1.87 -5.42
C LEU A 103 14.74 0.63 -5.61
N HIS A 104 14.17 -0.57 -5.67
CA HIS A 104 14.88 -1.80 -5.95
C HIS A 104 15.48 -1.80 -7.38
N GLU A 105 14.66 -1.47 -8.38
CA GLU A 105 15.09 -1.36 -9.79
C GLU A 105 16.18 -0.29 -9.98
N ALA A 106 16.09 0.86 -9.29
CA ALA A 106 17.13 1.89 -9.30
C ALA A 106 18.45 1.38 -8.72
N ALA A 107 18.39 0.64 -7.60
CA ALA A 107 19.58 0.00 -7.03
C ALA A 107 20.20 -1.02 -8.00
N GLN A 108 19.38 -1.80 -8.69
CA GLN A 108 19.84 -2.74 -9.71
C GLN A 108 20.50 -2.03 -10.92
N ARG A 109 19.96 -0.88 -11.38
CA ARG A 109 20.59 -0.08 -12.46
C ARG A 109 21.97 0.42 -12.04
N ILE A 110 22.15 0.89 -10.80
CA ILE A 110 23.46 1.26 -10.27
C ILE A 110 24.38 0.04 -10.24
N ALA A 111 23.92 -1.10 -9.75
CA ALA A 111 24.72 -2.33 -9.69
C ALA A 111 25.19 -2.81 -11.08
N ARG A 112 24.37 -2.60 -12.13
CA ARG A 112 24.78 -2.87 -13.54
C ARG A 112 25.66 -1.76 -14.13
N GLY A 113 25.77 -0.59 -13.45
CA GLY A 113 26.52 0.58 -13.90
C GLY A 113 25.85 1.36 -15.05
N GLU A 114 24.55 1.26 -15.14
CA GLU A 114 23.74 2.03 -16.09
C GLU A 114 23.63 3.50 -15.68
N CYS A 115 23.76 3.79 -14.36
CA CYS A 115 23.85 5.14 -13.81
C CYS A 115 24.66 5.13 -12.51
N SER A 116 25.22 6.29 -12.13
CA SER A 116 25.89 6.48 -10.85
C SER A 116 25.01 7.20 -9.83
N VAL A 117 23.96 7.90 -10.25
CA VAL A 117 22.98 8.59 -9.40
C VAL A 117 21.58 8.27 -9.92
N ALA A 118 20.70 7.87 -9.00
CA ALA A 118 19.30 7.58 -9.28
C ALA A 118 18.39 8.29 -8.27
N ALA A 119 17.18 8.64 -8.72
CA ALA A 119 16.15 9.24 -7.89
C ALA A 119 14.82 8.49 -8.05
N VAL A 120 14.12 8.25 -6.94
CA VAL A 120 12.75 7.78 -6.90
C VAL A 120 11.92 8.79 -6.15
N CYS A 121 10.85 9.29 -6.75
CA CYS A 121 10.02 10.32 -6.11
C CYS A 121 8.54 10.12 -6.42
N GLY A 122 7.69 10.62 -5.54
CA GLY A 122 6.25 10.60 -5.69
C GLY A 122 5.58 11.73 -4.92
N ALA A 123 4.40 12.16 -5.37
CA ALA A 123 3.63 13.19 -4.70
C ALA A 123 2.13 13.05 -4.98
N GLU A 124 1.32 13.60 -4.07
CA GLU A 124 -0.12 13.80 -4.25
C GLU A 124 -0.55 15.13 -3.65
N ALA A 125 -1.46 15.82 -4.31
CA ALA A 125 -2.05 17.08 -3.83
C ALA A 125 -3.59 16.95 -3.69
N GLN A 126 -4.08 15.78 -3.28
CA GLN A 126 -5.50 15.42 -3.27
C GLN A 126 -6.33 16.32 -2.34
N SER A 127 -5.75 16.82 -1.25
CA SER A 127 -6.46 17.73 -0.34
C SER A 127 -6.83 19.03 -1.04
N THR A 128 -5.91 19.64 -1.78
CA THR A 128 -6.16 20.86 -2.54
C THR A 128 -7.08 20.60 -3.73
N ALA A 129 -6.84 19.52 -4.50
CA ALA A 129 -7.68 19.16 -5.65
C ALA A 129 -9.15 18.94 -5.24
N THR A 130 -9.40 18.23 -4.13
CA THR A 130 -10.76 18.01 -3.61
C THR A 130 -11.43 19.31 -3.12
N LYS A 131 -10.67 20.22 -2.49
CA LYS A 131 -11.21 21.52 -2.10
C LYS A 131 -11.55 22.40 -3.31
N ALA A 132 -10.68 22.38 -4.32
CA ALA A 132 -10.88 23.11 -5.58
C ALA A 132 -12.13 22.62 -6.34
N GLU A 133 -12.29 21.31 -6.45
CA GLU A 133 -13.47 20.68 -7.06
C GLU A 133 -14.75 21.08 -6.34
N ARG A 134 -14.79 21.01 -5.00
CA ARG A 134 -15.97 21.40 -4.19
C ARG A 134 -16.30 22.88 -4.28
N ALA A 135 -15.29 23.71 -4.43
CA ALA A 135 -15.45 25.16 -4.58
C ALA A 135 -15.70 25.59 -6.03
N HIS A 136 -15.66 24.66 -7.00
CA HIS A 136 -15.74 24.91 -8.44
C HIS A 136 -14.71 25.94 -8.93
N VAL A 137 -13.49 25.86 -8.42
CA VAL A 137 -12.36 26.71 -8.81
C VAL A 137 -11.22 25.88 -9.38
N THR A 138 -10.46 26.45 -10.31
CA THR A 138 -9.24 25.84 -10.82
C THR A 138 -8.06 26.38 -10.03
N PRO A 139 -7.23 25.52 -9.39
CA PRO A 139 -6.02 25.98 -8.75
C PRO A 139 -5.03 26.52 -9.79
N PRO A 140 -4.13 27.46 -9.43
CA PRO A 140 -3.15 28.05 -10.34
C PRO A 140 -1.97 27.09 -10.60
N TRP A 141 -2.30 25.88 -11.03
CA TRP A 141 -1.36 24.80 -11.31
C TRP A 141 -1.09 24.69 -12.81
N THR A 142 -0.09 23.91 -13.18
CA THR A 142 0.12 23.49 -14.56
C THR A 142 -1.22 22.99 -15.16
N PRO A 143 -1.59 23.37 -16.40
CA PRO A 143 -2.87 23.00 -16.99
C PRO A 143 -3.14 21.48 -16.92
N PHE A 144 -4.36 21.14 -16.50
CA PHE A 144 -4.80 19.76 -16.44
C PHE A 144 -4.84 19.14 -17.85
N ALA A 145 -4.18 18.00 -18.04
CA ALA A 145 -4.10 17.33 -19.33
C ALA A 145 -5.35 16.47 -19.58
N HIS A 146 -6.41 17.06 -20.13
CA HIS A 146 -7.69 16.41 -20.39
C HIS A 146 -7.61 15.27 -21.42
N ASP A 147 -6.65 15.33 -22.32
CA ASP A 147 -6.42 14.35 -23.39
C ASP A 147 -5.58 13.14 -22.97
N VAL A 148 -4.98 13.19 -21.77
CA VAL A 148 -4.30 12.04 -21.17
C VAL A 148 -5.34 11.13 -20.51
N PRO A 149 -5.41 9.83 -20.86
CA PRO A 149 -6.39 8.91 -20.27
C PRO A 149 -6.21 8.76 -18.76
N GLU A 150 -7.33 8.58 -18.07
CA GLU A 150 -7.28 8.26 -16.65
C GLU A 150 -6.61 6.89 -16.44
N PRO A 151 -5.69 6.76 -15.46
CA PRO A 151 -5.08 5.48 -15.15
C PRO A 151 -6.12 4.42 -14.79
N LYS A 152 -6.05 3.25 -15.40
CA LYS A 152 -6.96 2.14 -15.10
C LYS A 152 -6.84 1.72 -13.65
N ARG A 153 -7.95 1.72 -12.91
CA ARG A 153 -8.03 1.33 -11.50
C ARG A 153 -9.45 0.87 -11.11
N GLY A 154 -9.58 0.23 -9.94
CA GLY A 154 -10.88 -0.13 -9.37
C GLY A 154 -11.76 -0.87 -10.38
N ALA A 155 -12.92 -0.30 -10.71
CA ALA A 155 -13.93 -0.89 -11.58
C ALA A 155 -13.41 -1.39 -12.95
N ALA A 156 -12.33 -0.76 -13.48
CA ALA A 156 -11.77 -1.15 -14.77
C ALA A 156 -11.21 -2.59 -14.82
N PHE A 157 -11.00 -3.20 -13.66
CA PHE A 157 -10.46 -4.55 -13.53
C PHE A 157 -11.46 -5.56 -12.96
N GLN A 158 -12.67 -5.13 -12.57
CA GLN A 158 -13.60 -5.96 -11.82
C GLN A 158 -14.75 -6.47 -12.69
N LYS A 159 -15.31 -7.61 -12.30
CA LYS A 159 -16.53 -8.16 -12.91
C LYS A 159 -17.69 -7.18 -12.81
N PRO A 160 -18.56 -7.10 -13.83
CA PRO A 160 -19.74 -6.18 -13.82
C PRO A 160 -20.62 -6.34 -12.58
N LEU A 161 -20.83 -7.57 -12.09
CA LEU A 161 -21.61 -7.82 -10.89
C LEU A 161 -20.97 -7.20 -9.63
N ALA A 162 -19.64 -7.26 -9.49
CA ALA A 162 -18.93 -6.60 -8.39
C ALA A 162 -19.09 -5.08 -8.44
N VAL A 163 -19.05 -4.49 -9.65
CA VAL A 163 -19.29 -3.06 -9.85
C VAL A 163 -20.74 -2.70 -9.49
N LYS A 164 -21.71 -3.49 -9.97
CA LYS A 164 -23.16 -3.32 -9.66
C LYS A 164 -23.44 -3.36 -8.16
N LEU A 165 -22.73 -4.24 -7.43
CA LEU A 165 -22.87 -4.40 -5.98
C LEU A 165 -21.99 -3.44 -5.15
N GLY A 166 -21.25 -2.52 -5.79
CA GLY A 166 -20.44 -1.53 -5.10
C GLY A 166 -19.14 -2.07 -4.49
N VAL A 167 -18.78 -3.35 -4.71
CA VAL A 167 -17.54 -3.97 -4.19
C VAL A 167 -16.42 -3.89 -5.23
N PHE A 168 -16.05 -2.67 -5.59
CA PHE A 168 -14.98 -2.33 -6.53
C PHE A 168 -14.06 -1.19 -6.02
N ARG A 169 -14.35 -0.66 -4.84
CA ARG A 169 -13.55 0.37 -4.19
C ARG A 169 -12.78 -0.24 -3.02
N PRO A 170 -11.58 0.26 -2.68
CA PRO A 170 -10.83 -0.28 -1.54
C PRO A 170 -11.67 -0.38 -0.26
N ILE A 171 -12.43 0.65 0.06
CA ILE A 171 -13.27 0.73 1.28
C ILE A 171 -14.38 -0.33 1.35
N THR A 172 -14.74 -0.98 0.25
CA THR A 172 -15.78 -2.01 0.20
C THR A 172 -15.23 -3.40 -0.14
N VAL A 173 -14.01 -3.50 -0.70
CA VAL A 173 -13.36 -4.76 -1.04
C VAL A 173 -12.56 -5.33 0.14
N TYR A 174 -11.77 -4.52 0.84
CA TYR A 174 -10.95 -5.00 1.95
C TYR A 174 -11.73 -5.58 3.13
N PRO A 175 -12.96 -5.15 3.45
CA PRO A 175 -13.80 -5.84 4.42
C PRO A 175 -14.09 -7.30 4.08
N LEU A 176 -14.13 -7.68 2.79
CA LEU A 176 -14.27 -9.09 2.37
C LEU A 176 -13.04 -9.91 2.82
N TYR A 177 -11.83 -9.36 2.68
CA TYR A 177 -10.62 -9.99 3.21
C TYR A 177 -10.65 -10.06 4.74
N GLU A 178 -11.08 -8.99 5.42
CA GLU A 178 -11.17 -8.99 6.89
C GLU A 178 -12.08 -10.09 7.40
N SER A 179 -13.27 -10.26 6.80
CA SER A 179 -14.23 -11.29 7.21
C SER A 179 -13.72 -12.71 6.93
N ALA A 180 -13.06 -12.93 5.80
CA ALA A 180 -12.51 -14.23 5.44
C ALA A 180 -11.29 -14.60 6.31
N THR A 181 -10.34 -13.66 6.51
CA THR A 181 -9.14 -13.89 7.31
C THR A 181 -9.46 -14.14 8.77
N SER A 182 -10.32 -13.33 9.40
CA SER A 182 -10.69 -13.48 10.79
C SER A 182 -11.37 -14.84 11.05
N ALA A 183 -12.28 -15.25 10.18
CA ALA A 183 -12.93 -16.56 10.27
C ALA A 183 -11.92 -17.72 10.12
N HIS A 184 -10.98 -17.61 9.18
CA HIS A 184 -9.93 -18.62 8.98
C HIS A 184 -9.00 -18.73 10.19
N TRP A 185 -8.71 -17.61 10.87
CA TRP A 185 -7.89 -17.58 12.08
C TRP A 185 -8.66 -18.01 13.34
N GLY A 186 -9.92 -18.39 13.21
CA GLY A 186 -10.77 -18.83 14.33
C GLY A 186 -11.22 -17.70 15.25
N GLN A 187 -11.14 -16.43 14.78
CA GLN A 187 -11.55 -15.28 15.54
C GLN A 187 -13.03 -14.99 15.36
N THR A 188 -13.70 -14.61 16.44
CA THR A 188 -14.98 -13.91 16.37
C THR A 188 -14.79 -12.53 15.75
N PRO A 189 -15.82 -11.91 15.16
CA PRO A 189 -15.74 -10.54 14.68
C PRO A 189 -15.31 -9.53 15.77
N ARG A 190 -15.69 -9.75 17.02
CA ARG A 190 -15.28 -8.96 18.18
C ARG A 190 -13.79 -9.03 18.43
N GLU A 191 -13.21 -10.23 18.43
CA GLU A 191 -11.78 -10.44 18.61
C GLU A 191 -10.97 -9.84 17.46
N ALA A 192 -11.44 -10.01 16.22
CA ALA A 192 -10.81 -9.43 15.02
C ALA A 192 -10.82 -7.89 15.04
N LEU A 193 -11.93 -7.29 15.50
CA LEU A 193 -12.07 -5.83 15.67
C LEU A 193 -11.15 -5.32 16.78
N ALA A 194 -11.06 -6.03 17.90
CA ALA A 194 -10.15 -5.68 19.00
C ALA A 194 -8.67 -5.72 18.56
N GLU A 195 -8.25 -6.76 17.82
CA GLU A 195 -6.90 -6.83 17.24
C GLU A 195 -6.64 -5.65 16.28
N SER A 196 -7.60 -5.34 15.42
CA SER A 196 -7.50 -4.21 14.49
C SER A 196 -7.38 -2.87 15.21
N GLY A 197 -8.18 -2.65 16.26
CA GLY A 197 -8.16 -1.44 17.07
C GLY A 197 -6.82 -1.27 17.81
N ALA A 198 -6.30 -2.33 18.42
CA ALA A 198 -5.00 -2.32 19.10
C ALA A 198 -3.86 -1.98 18.13
N LEU A 199 -3.85 -2.63 16.96
CA LEU A 199 -2.85 -2.38 15.91
C LEU A 199 -2.91 -0.93 15.40
N TRP A 200 -4.11 -0.42 15.12
CA TRP A 200 -4.31 0.96 14.64
C TRP A 200 -3.99 2.01 15.68
N SER A 201 -4.30 1.76 16.96
CA SER A 201 -3.89 2.64 18.07
C SER A 201 -2.36 2.74 18.17
N ALA A 202 -1.65 1.62 18.01
CA ALA A 202 -0.18 1.64 17.95
C ALA A 202 0.34 2.46 16.74
N TYR A 203 -0.29 2.35 15.57
CA TYR A 203 0.03 3.14 14.39
C TYR A 203 -0.23 4.63 14.62
N ALA A 204 -1.36 4.99 15.22
CA ALA A 204 -1.68 6.37 15.59
C ALA A 204 -0.64 6.98 16.53
N GLY A 205 -0.13 6.18 17.48
CA GLY A 205 0.97 6.59 18.35
C GLY A 205 2.26 6.92 17.59
N VAL A 206 2.67 6.07 16.63
CA VAL A 206 3.83 6.34 15.75
C VAL A 206 3.58 7.59 14.91
N ALA A 207 2.41 7.72 14.28
CA ALA A 207 2.06 8.88 13.46
C ALA A 207 2.08 10.19 14.26
N SER A 208 1.60 10.19 15.49
CA SER A 208 1.56 11.40 16.33
C SER A 208 2.94 11.96 16.62
N ALA A 209 3.96 11.11 16.70
CA ALA A 209 5.35 11.47 16.92
C ALA A 209 6.11 11.79 15.60
N ASN A 210 5.59 11.36 14.45
CA ASN A 210 6.26 11.57 13.17
C ASN A 210 6.02 13.01 12.65
N PRO A 211 7.06 13.85 12.42
CA PRO A 211 6.90 15.25 11.98
C PRO A 211 6.20 15.40 10.63
N ASN A 212 6.26 14.38 9.78
CA ASN A 212 5.67 14.39 8.44
C ASN A 212 4.26 13.78 8.37
N SER A 213 3.67 13.35 9.50
CA SER A 213 2.31 12.79 9.50
C SER A 213 1.26 13.85 9.24
N TRP A 214 0.20 13.44 8.53
CA TRP A 214 -0.97 14.28 8.29
C TRP A 214 -1.81 14.48 9.56
N LEU A 215 -2.08 13.42 10.32
CA LEU A 215 -2.74 13.50 11.61
C LEU A 215 -1.69 13.48 12.73
N LYS A 216 -1.79 14.47 13.65
CA LYS A 216 -0.85 14.63 14.78
C LYS A 216 -1.45 14.15 16.11
N LYS A 217 -2.64 13.56 16.07
CA LYS A 217 -3.36 13.10 17.26
C LYS A 217 -3.18 11.58 17.43
N SER A 218 -2.96 11.15 18.66
CA SER A 218 -3.10 9.74 19.04
C SER A 218 -4.57 9.39 19.20
N PHE A 219 -4.90 8.13 18.94
CA PHE A 219 -6.25 7.59 19.11
C PHE A 219 -6.15 6.29 19.88
N SER A 220 -7.07 6.09 20.84
CA SER A 220 -7.22 4.82 21.53
C SER A 220 -7.86 3.77 20.62
N SER A 221 -7.80 2.50 21.02
CA SER A 221 -8.52 1.43 20.32
C SER A 221 -10.02 1.73 20.25
N ASP A 222 -10.60 2.22 21.36
CA ASP A 222 -12.03 2.56 21.43
C ASP A 222 -12.40 3.74 20.53
N ASP A 223 -11.58 4.80 20.47
CA ASP A 223 -11.78 5.91 19.51
C ASP A 223 -11.84 5.39 18.05
N ILE A 224 -11.03 4.39 17.73
CA ILE A 224 -10.90 3.85 16.38
C ILE A 224 -12.05 2.90 16.04
N THR A 225 -12.42 2.01 16.95
CA THR A 225 -13.37 0.92 16.68
C THR A 225 -14.82 1.27 16.95
N THR A 226 -15.07 2.29 17.78
CA THR A 226 -16.44 2.71 18.14
C THR A 226 -16.99 3.70 17.11
N PRO A 227 -18.11 3.40 16.45
CA PRO A 227 -18.76 4.35 15.56
C PRO A 227 -19.23 5.62 16.28
N SER A 228 -19.01 6.78 15.66
CA SER A 228 -19.51 8.09 16.08
C SER A 228 -19.80 8.95 14.84
N PRO A 229 -20.39 10.14 14.98
CA PRO A 229 -20.60 11.06 13.86
C PRO A 229 -19.29 11.41 13.14
N GLU A 230 -18.17 11.54 13.83
CA GLU A 230 -16.84 11.84 13.28
C GLU A 230 -16.14 10.59 12.77
N ASN A 231 -16.48 9.41 13.32
CA ASN A 231 -15.91 8.10 13.01
C ASN A 231 -16.98 7.10 12.57
N ARG A 232 -17.80 7.47 11.57
CA ARG A 232 -18.89 6.62 11.08
C ARG A 232 -18.40 5.29 10.49
N LEU A 233 -19.25 4.29 10.47
CA LEU A 233 -19.04 3.09 9.67
C LEU A 233 -18.97 3.43 8.17
N ILE A 234 -18.01 2.83 7.48
CA ILE A 234 -17.84 2.92 6.02
C ILE A 234 -18.37 1.65 5.36
N ALA A 235 -17.79 0.53 5.75
CA ALA A 235 -18.24 -0.81 5.37
C ALA A 235 -17.83 -1.76 6.47
N TRP A 236 -18.77 -2.52 6.99
CA TRP A 236 -18.56 -3.39 8.15
C TRP A 236 -17.35 -4.33 7.97
N PRO A 237 -16.42 -4.45 8.94
CA PRO A 237 -16.47 -3.83 10.28
C PRO A 237 -15.77 -2.47 10.38
N TYR A 238 -15.35 -1.84 9.30
CA TYR A 238 -14.45 -0.70 9.29
C TYR A 238 -15.15 0.65 9.50
N THR A 239 -14.67 1.38 10.49
CA THR A 239 -14.96 2.79 10.69
C THR A 239 -14.06 3.67 9.82
N LYS A 240 -14.32 4.97 9.79
CA LYS A 240 -13.51 5.97 9.07
C LYS A 240 -12.05 6.02 9.55
N LEU A 241 -11.79 5.80 10.85
CA LEU A 241 -10.43 5.75 11.42
C LEU A 241 -9.71 4.41 11.17
N MET A 242 -10.35 3.46 10.51
CA MET A 242 -9.73 2.18 10.13
C MET A 242 -9.37 2.11 8.64
N VAL A 243 -9.69 3.14 7.85
CA VAL A 243 -9.43 3.18 6.41
C VAL A 243 -8.36 4.22 6.08
N ALA A 244 -7.65 4.02 4.97
CA ALA A 244 -6.64 4.95 4.48
C ALA A 244 -7.24 6.36 4.26
N ASN A 245 -6.46 7.40 4.56
CA ASN A 245 -6.84 8.80 4.38
C ASN A 245 -6.15 9.41 3.15
N PRO A 246 -6.77 9.43 1.97
CA PRO A 246 -6.14 9.94 0.75
C PRO A 246 -6.19 11.46 0.62
N THR A 247 -6.94 12.17 1.48
CA THR A 247 -7.13 13.63 1.38
C THR A 247 -5.96 14.38 1.99
N VAL A 248 -4.79 14.27 1.36
CA VAL A 248 -3.51 14.83 1.80
C VAL A 248 -2.80 15.56 0.65
N ASN A 249 -1.84 16.45 0.99
CA ASN A 249 -0.86 16.97 0.03
C ASN A 249 0.52 16.61 0.58
N MET A 250 1.18 15.67 -0.05
CA MET A 250 2.44 15.12 0.43
C MET A 250 3.34 14.73 -0.75
N GLY A 251 4.65 14.94 -0.61
CA GLY A 251 5.65 14.49 -1.56
C GLY A 251 6.85 13.88 -0.84
N ALA A 252 7.50 12.91 -1.48
CA ALA A 252 8.69 12.26 -0.97
C ALA A 252 9.66 11.90 -2.10
N ALA A 253 10.95 11.87 -1.77
CA ALA A 253 12.00 11.47 -2.70
C ALA A 253 13.14 10.75 -1.96
N VAL A 254 13.74 9.79 -2.66
CA VAL A 254 14.91 9.02 -2.22
C VAL A 254 15.99 9.16 -3.29
N LEU A 255 17.20 9.54 -2.87
CA LEU A 255 18.39 9.60 -3.72
C LEU A 255 19.29 8.40 -3.42
N LEU A 256 19.68 7.71 -4.50
CA LEU A 256 20.65 6.63 -4.48
C LEU A 256 21.88 7.03 -5.31
N THR A 257 23.01 6.46 -4.93
CA THR A 257 24.23 6.54 -5.73
C THR A 257 25.06 5.26 -5.57
N SER A 258 26.15 5.12 -6.31
CA SER A 258 27.13 4.07 -6.02
C SER A 258 27.97 4.43 -4.77
N LEU A 259 28.48 3.44 -4.06
CA LEU A 259 29.34 3.66 -2.89
C LEU A 259 30.58 4.48 -3.26
N ALA A 260 31.22 4.19 -4.40
CA ALA A 260 32.35 4.96 -4.91
C ALA A 260 31.99 6.46 -5.08
N LYS A 261 30.82 6.75 -5.66
CA LYS A 261 30.34 8.13 -5.85
C LYS A 261 30.02 8.80 -4.52
N ALA A 262 29.38 8.07 -3.57
CA ALA A 262 29.07 8.59 -2.23
C ALA A 262 30.36 9.02 -1.51
N ARG A 263 31.39 8.18 -1.54
CA ARG A 263 32.72 8.47 -0.96
C ARG A 263 33.42 9.64 -1.62
N ALA A 264 33.41 9.68 -2.96
CA ALA A 264 33.96 10.78 -3.74
C ALA A 264 33.27 12.11 -3.46
N ALA A 265 31.96 12.09 -3.17
CA ALA A 265 31.19 13.26 -2.78
C ALA A 265 31.34 13.64 -1.29
N GLY A 266 32.14 12.90 -0.50
CA GLY A 266 32.38 13.17 0.92
C GLY A 266 31.19 12.84 1.83
N ILE A 267 30.26 11.98 1.39
CA ILE A 267 29.10 11.57 2.20
C ILE A 267 29.59 10.62 3.30
N ALA A 268 29.26 10.95 4.55
CA ALA A 268 29.71 10.20 5.71
C ALA A 268 29.11 8.78 5.75
N GLU A 269 29.93 7.78 6.10
CA GLU A 269 29.53 6.34 6.11
C GLU A 269 28.31 6.08 7.01
N GLU A 270 28.16 6.79 8.10
CA GLU A 270 27.02 6.67 9.01
C GLU A 270 25.69 7.15 8.40
N ARG A 271 25.73 7.78 7.25
CA ARG A 271 24.50 8.19 6.50
C ARG A 271 24.05 7.16 5.48
N LEU A 272 24.94 6.22 5.12
CA LEU A 272 24.68 5.25 4.06
C LEU A 272 23.71 4.16 4.51
N VAL A 273 22.74 3.84 3.64
CA VAL A 273 21.83 2.71 3.80
C VAL A 273 21.83 1.90 2.51
N TYR A 274 22.05 0.61 2.61
CA TYR A 274 22.24 -0.27 1.46
C TYR A 274 20.98 -1.05 1.14
N PRO A 275 20.38 -0.91 -0.05
CA PRO A 275 19.42 -1.88 -0.57
C PRO A 275 20.18 -3.19 -0.86
N ILE A 276 19.81 -4.27 -0.15
CA ILE A 276 20.54 -5.54 -0.27
C ILE A 276 19.80 -6.59 -1.08
N GLY A 277 18.52 -6.41 -1.32
CA GLY A 277 17.71 -7.29 -2.14
C GLY A 277 16.23 -7.24 -1.79
N GLY A 278 15.44 -7.97 -2.55
CA GLY A 278 14.00 -8.03 -2.36
C GLY A 278 13.33 -9.02 -3.29
N ALA A 279 12.01 -9.11 -3.21
CA ALA A 279 11.22 -10.03 -4.00
C ALA A 279 9.91 -9.41 -4.47
N SER A 280 9.34 -9.95 -5.55
CA SER A 280 8.06 -9.55 -6.12
C SER A 280 7.24 -10.73 -6.59
N ALA A 281 5.92 -10.64 -6.46
CA ALA A 281 4.95 -11.57 -7.05
C ALA A 281 3.59 -10.88 -7.16
N GLU A 282 2.71 -11.40 -8.04
CA GLU A 282 1.40 -10.81 -8.27
C GLU A 282 0.31 -11.84 -8.57
N GLU A 283 -0.93 -11.40 -8.49
CA GLU A 283 -2.14 -12.11 -8.88
C GLU A 283 -2.92 -11.30 -9.92
N PRO A 284 -3.93 -11.91 -10.58
CA PRO A 284 -4.82 -11.16 -11.46
C PRO A 284 -5.42 -9.93 -10.76
N ARG A 285 -5.53 -8.82 -11.47
CA ARG A 285 -6.05 -7.54 -10.96
C ARG A 285 -7.53 -7.62 -10.55
N ASP A 286 -8.28 -8.55 -11.11
CA ASP A 286 -9.62 -8.90 -10.66
C ASP A 286 -9.51 -9.79 -9.41
N TYR A 287 -9.83 -9.23 -8.23
CA TYR A 287 -9.71 -9.95 -6.96
C TYR A 287 -10.62 -11.18 -6.88
N LEU A 288 -11.65 -11.30 -7.73
CA LEU A 288 -12.51 -12.47 -7.79
C LEU A 288 -11.86 -13.69 -8.44
N LEU A 289 -10.72 -13.49 -9.15
CA LEU A 289 -9.93 -14.56 -9.76
C LEU A 289 -8.89 -15.14 -8.78
N ARG A 290 -9.30 -15.35 -7.52
CA ARG A 290 -8.51 -15.99 -6.47
C ARG A 290 -9.14 -17.31 -6.06
N ASP A 291 -8.31 -18.22 -5.58
CA ASP A 291 -8.78 -19.49 -5.02
C ASP A 291 -9.51 -19.28 -3.69
N GLN A 292 -9.02 -18.36 -2.84
CA GLN A 292 -9.58 -18.01 -1.52
C GLN A 292 -9.24 -16.57 -1.11
N PHE A 293 -9.78 -16.09 0.06
CA PHE A 293 -9.64 -14.70 0.52
C PHE A 293 -8.99 -14.55 1.90
N TYR A 294 -8.58 -15.64 2.54
CA TYR A 294 -8.02 -15.63 3.89
C TYR A 294 -6.50 -15.55 3.93
N GLU A 295 -5.82 -15.70 2.80
CA GLU A 295 -4.39 -15.50 2.64
C GLU A 295 -4.05 -14.97 1.24
N SER A 296 -2.80 -14.57 1.04
CA SER A 296 -2.27 -14.20 -0.28
C SER A 296 -0.99 -14.98 -0.56
N HIS A 297 -1.06 -15.90 -1.52
CA HIS A 297 0.11 -16.69 -1.92
C HIS A 297 1.28 -15.83 -2.40
N PRO A 298 1.07 -14.77 -3.23
CA PRO A 298 2.15 -13.86 -3.59
C PRO A 298 2.72 -13.08 -2.40
N GLN A 299 1.86 -12.64 -1.43
CA GLN A 299 2.34 -12.00 -0.21
C GLN A 299 3.26 -12.96 0.55
N ASN A 300 2.80 -14.20 0.76
CA ASN A 300 3.54 -15.20 1.50
C ASN A 300 4.88 -15.52 0.82
N ALA A 301 4.89 -15.72 -0.51
CA ALA A 301 6.11 -15.98 -1.27
C ALA A 301 7.11 -14.83 -1.17
N VAL A 302 6.65 -13.57 -1.31
CA VAL A 302 7.51 -12.37 -1.19
C VAL A 302 8.08 -12.24 0.21
N LEU A 303 7.27 -12.40 1.27
CA LEU A 303 7.74 -12.26 2.65
C LEU A 303 8.68 -13.40 3.05
N ASN A 304 8.41 -14.63 2.62
CA ASN A 304 9.32 -15.76 2.83
C ASN A 304 10.67 -15.54 2.12
N ALA A 305 10.65 -15.01 0.90
CA ALA A 305 11.87 -14.73 0.15
C ALA A 305 12.75 -13.66 0.84
N VAL A 306 12.15 -12.59 1.37
CA VAL A 306 12.94 -11.56 2.10
C VAL A 306 13.44 -12.06 3.45
N MET A 307 12.73 -12.96 4.15
CA MET A 307 13.24 -13.64 5.34
C MET A 307 14.42 -14.55 4.99
N ASN A 308 14.31 -15.33 3.92
CA ASN A 308 15.40 -16.21 3.44
C ASN A 308 16.63 -15.40 3.02
N LEU A 309 16.47 -14.22 2.43
CA LEU A 309 17.57 -13.35 2.03
C LEU A 309 18.46 -12.96 3.23
N VAL A 310 17.86 -12.80 4.41
CA VAL A 310 18.59 -12.44 5.63
C VAL A 310 18.93 -13.65 6.52
N GLY A 311 18.56 -14.86 6.09
CA GLY A 311 18.82 -16.10 6.80
C GLY A 311 18.13 -16.20 8.16
N GLY A 312 16.94 -15.58 8.30
CA GLY A 312 16.23 -15.49 9.56
C GLY A 312 14.70 -15.56 9.43
N ASP A 313 14.04 -15.03 10.42
CA ASP A 313 12.59 -14.85 10.48
C ASP A 313 12.22 -13.35 10.55
N GLY A 314 10.93 -13.04 10.73
CA GLY A 314 10.48 -11.66 10.82
C GLY A 314 11.08 -10.86 11.99
N LYS A 315 11.55 -11.54 13.06
CA LYS A 315 12.18 -10.91 14.23
C LYS A 315 13.64 -10.49 13.98
N THR A 316 14.21 -10.93 12.85
CA THR A 316 15.54 -10.51 12.41
C THR A 316 15.59 -9.04 12.01
N PHE A 317 14.44 -8.48 11.60
CA PHE A 317 14.34 -7.07 11.22
C PHE A 317 14.19 -6.18 12.45
N ASP A 318 15.08 -5.18 12.60
CA ASP A 318 14.99 -4.16 13.66
C ASP A 318 13.87 -3.16 13.41
N ALA A 319 13.56 -2.89 12.14
CA ALA A 319 12.51 -1.97 11.71
C ALA A 319 11.71 -2.56 10.54
N ILE A 320 10.39 -2.42 10.61
CA ILE A 320 9.47 -2.99 9.61
C ILE A 320 8.45 -1.93 9.23
N GLU A 321 8.18 -1.80 7.94
CA GLU A 321 6.99 -1.11 7.44
C GLU A 321 6.16 -2.09 6.64
N LEU A 322 4.98 -2.45 7.13
CA LEU A 322 3.98 -3.23 6.41
C LEU A 322 2.93 -2.29 5.84
N TYR A 323 2.65 -2.41 4.55
CA TYR A 323 1.59 -1.62 3.91
C TYR A 323 0.26 -1.75 4.65
N SER A 324 -0.38 -0.64 5.00
CA SER A 324 -1.45 -0.59 5.99
C SER A 324 -2.65 0.23 5.53
N CYS A 325 -3.12 0.00 4.30
CA CYS A 325 -4.32 0.69 3.80
C CYS A 325 -5.59 0.29 4.57
N PHE A 326 -5.67 -0.96 5.05
CA PHE A 326 -6.74 -1.52 5.88
C PHE A 326 -6.15 -2.55 6.86
N PRO A 327 -6.78 -2.78 8.03
CA PRO A 327 -6.23 -3.67 9.08
C PRO A 327 -5.88 -5.08 8.62
N CYS A 328 -6.68 -5.70 7.76
CA CYS A 328 -6.43 -7.07 7.28
C CYS A 328 -5.05 -7.21 6.60
N VAL A 329 -4.55 -6.18 5.91
CA VAL A 329 -3.30 -6.25 5.14
C VAL A 329 -2.07 -6.48 6.03
N PRO A 330 -1.74 -5.60 7.01
CA PRO A 330 -0.63 -5.86 7.90
C PRO A 330 -0.88 -7.03 8.86
N LYS A 331 -2.14 -7.38 9.17
CA LYS A 331 -2.46 -8.59 9.95
C LYS A 331 -2.06 -9.87 9.22
N MET A 332 -2.36 -9.97 7.92
CA MET A 332 -1.92 -11.10 7.07
C MET A 332 -0.39 -11.17 7.00
N ALA A 333 0.27 -10.07 6.63
CA ALA A 333 1.72 -10.00 6.51
C ALA A 333 2.45 -10.32 7.82
N ARG A 334 1.93 -9.82 8.95
CA ARG A 334 2.48 -10.08 10.29
C ARG A 334 2.46 -11.57 10.65
N ARG A 335 1.39 -12.28 10.29
CA ARG A 335 1.29 -13.74 10.51
C ARG A 335 2.29 -14.50 9.66
N THR A 336 2.47 -14.15 8.40
CA THR A 336 3.49 -14.76 7.53
C THR A 336 4.90 -14.55 8.08
N LEU A 337 5.17 -13.35 8.64
CA LEU A 337 6.46 -13.03 9.26
C LEU A 337 6.64 -13.66 10.66
N GLY A 338 5.65 -14.33 11.23
CA GLY A 338 5.70 -14.89 12.58
C GLY A 338 5.81 -13.84 13.69
N LEU A 339 5.31 -12.62 13.45
CA LEU A 339 5.38 -11.50 14.40
C LEU A 339 4.20 -11.52 15.37
N GLY A 340 4.51 -11.37 16.65
CA GLY A 340 3.51 -11.28 17.71
C GLY A 340 2.72 -9.95 17.72
N PRO A 341 1.67 -9.87 18.54
CA PRO A 341 0.82 -8.66 18.63
C PRO A 341 1.57 -7.43 19.14
N ASP A 342 2.65 -7.60 19.89
CA ASP A 342 3.43 -6.51 20.49
C ASP A 342 4.35 -5.80 19.48
N VAL A 343 4.59 -6.40 18.31
CA VAL A 343 5.40 -5.80 17.26
C VAL A 343 4.61 -4.71 16.55
N ARG A 344 5.19 -3.52 16.45
CA ARG A 344 4.63 -2.36 15.73
C ARG A 344 5.24 -2.30 14.32
N PRO A 345 4.61 -2.91 13.30
CA PRO A 345 5.21 -3.05 11.99
C PRO A 345 5.01 -1.79 11.13
N THR A 346 5.38 -0.62 11.67
CA THR A 346 5.36 0.66 10.98
C THR A 346 6.44 1.61 11.51
N VAL A 347 7.11 2.31 10.61
CA VAL A 347 8.01 3.42 10.90
C VAL A 347 7.41 4.78 10.56
N THR A 348 6.27 4.79 9.84
CA THR A 348 5.55 6.02 9.46
C THR A 348 4.39 6.34 10.39
N GLY A 349 3.59 5.34 10.74
CA GLY A 349 2.30 5.46 11.44
C GLY A 349 1.08 5.10 10.59
N GLY A 350 1.28 4.49 9.40
CA GLY A 350 0.24 3.90 8.57
C GLY A 350 -0.60 4.87 7.75
N LEU A 351 -1.25 4.35 6.71
CA LEU A 351 -1.96 5.14 5.71
C LEU A 351 -3.17 5.91 6.26
N THR A 352 -3.70 5.54 7.41
CA THR A 352 -4.81 6.26 8.06
C THR A 352 -4.31 7.55 8.72
N PHE A 353 -3.27 7.46 9.54
CA PHE A 353 -2.84 8.54 10.45
C PHE A 353 -1.64 9.32 9.87
N PHE A 354 -0.64 8.63 9.35
CA PHE A 354 0.43 9.30 8.60
C PHE A 354 -0.15 10.02 7.39
N GLY A 355 -1.09 9.40 6.71
CA GLY A 355 -1.71 9.86 5.48
C GLY A 355 -1.45 8.88 4.34
N ALA A 356 -2.35 8.86 3.38
CA ALA A 356 -2.28 7.97 2.23
C ALA A 356 -2.12 8.79 0.93
N PRO A 357 -0.92 9.29 0.61
CA PRO A 357 -0.69 9.92 -0.68
C PRO A 357 -0.71 8.86 -1.80
N LEU A 358 -1.81 8.11 -1.85
CA LEU A 358 -2.15 7.06 -2.83
C LEU A 358 -0.96 6.13 -3.11
N ASN A 359 -0.44 6.11 -4.35
CA ASN A 359 0.67 5.22 -4.72
C ASN A 359 2.00 5.61 -4.06
N THR A 360 2.14 6.86 -3.63
CA THR A 360 3.41 7.43 -3.12
C THR A 360 3.76 6.99 -1.69
N TYR A 361 2.83 6.42 -0.93
CA TYR A 361 3.03 6.12 0.48
C TYR A 361 4.35 5.40 0.79
N MET A 362 4.73 4.39 0.01
CA MET A 362 5.97 3.64 0.26
C MET A 362 7.25 4.44 -0.04
N THR A 363 7.20 5.57 -0.75
CA THR A 363 8.33 6.50 -0.84
C THR A 363 8.55 7.20 0.52
N HIS A 364 7.47 7.62 1.19
CA HIS A 364 7.53 8.14 2.56
C HIS A 364 8.02 7.09 3.55
N ALA A 365 7.56 5.85 3.40
CA ALA A 365 8.01 4.73 4.22
C ALA A 365 9.51 4.49 4.07
N ALA A 366 10.05 4.56 2.85
CA ALA A 366 11.49 4.47 2.61
C ALA A 366 12.25 5.64 3.28
N CYS A 367 11.73 6.86 3.21
CA CYS A 367 12.33 8.01 3.91
C CYS A 367 12.33 7.80 5.44
N ALA A 368 11.23 7.36 6.02
CA ALA A 368 11.12 7.08 7.46
C ALA A 368 12.04 5.93 7.87
N MET A 369 12.10 4.86 7.08
CA MET A 369 12.98 3.71 7.31
C MET A 369 14.45 4.13 7.32
N VAL A 370 14.91 4.91 6.34
CA VAL A 370 16.29 5.42 6.28
C VAL A 370 16.63 6.23 7.54
N ARG A 371 15.73 7.11 8.01
CA ARG A 371 15.94 7.85 9.26
C ARG A 371 15.99 6.93 10.48
N THR A 372 15.12 5.93 10.56
CA THR A 372 15.11 4.94 11.64
C THR A 372 16.41 4.14 11.66
N MET A 373 16.92 3.75 10.49
CA MET A 373 18.19 3.04 10.38
C MET A 373 19.40 3.91 10.75
N ARG A 374 19.41 5.18 10.36
CA ARG A 374 20.44 6.14 10.78
C ARG A 374 20.42 6.39 12.29
N ASN A 375 19.29 6.17 12.94
CA ASN A 375 19.10 6.28 14.40
C ASN A 375 19.33 4.95 15.15
N GLY A 376 19.92 3.93 14.52
CA GLY A 376 20.39 2.74 15.20
C GLY A 376 19.86 1.39 14.72
N ALA A 377 18.73 1.33 13.99
CA ALA A 377 18.27 0.09 13.37
C ALA A 377 19.28 -0.37 12.29
N LYS A 378 19.61 -1.66 12.28
CA LYS A 378 20.63 -2.22 11.36
C LYS A 378 20.01 -2.85 10.13
N LEU A 379 18.86 -3.50 10.29
CA LEU A 379 18.15 -4.21 9.23
C LEU A 379 16.70 -3.78 9.16
N GLY A 380 16.26 -3.34 7.98
CA GLY A 380 14.91 -2.83 7.73
C GLY A 380 14.18 -3.58 6.64
N LEU A 381 12.88 -3.85 6.85
CA LEU A 381 11.98 -4.40 5.85
C LEU A 381 10.94 -3.37 5.41
N LEU A 382 10.88 -3.10 4.12
CA LEU A 382 9.79 -2.39 3.46
C LEU A 382 8.93 -3.39 2.68
N TYR A 383 7.65 -3.50 3.02
CA TYR A 383 6.70 -4.33 2.29
C TYR A 383 5.53 -3.50 1.78
N GLY A 384 5.40 -3.42 0.45
CA GLY A 384 4.33 -2.72 -0.26
C GLY A 384 3.41 -3.66 -1.01
N GLN A 385 2.13 -3.27 -1.09
CA GLN A 385 1.16 -3.97 -1.91
C GLN A 385 0.31 -3.01 -2.73
N GLY A 386 -0.22 -3.47 -3.86
CA GLY A 386 -1.09 -2.72 -4.75
C GLY A 386 -2.28 -3.54 -5.23
N GLY A 387 -3.23 -2.84 -5.84
CA GLY A 387 -4.51 -3.42 -6.25
C GLY A 387 -5.37 -3.78 -5.02
N PHE A 388 -5.93 -4.97 -5.03
CA PHE A 388 -6.69 -5.54 -3.90
C PHE A 388 -5.95 -6.76 -3.37
N VAL A 389 -4.78 -6.55 -2.74
CA VAL A 389 -3.86 -7.63 -2.33
C VAL A 389 -3.42 -8.47 -3.54
N THR A 390 -3.12 -7.81 -4.67
CA THR A 390 -2.83 -8.52 -5.93
C THR A 390 -1.44 -8.23 -6.50
N LYS A 391 -0.71 -7.24 -5.98
CA LYS A 391 0.68 -6.95 -6.35
C LYS A 391 1.51 -6.76 -5.09
N HIS A 392 2.66 -7.38 -5.03
CA HIS A 392 3.49 -7.40 -3.83
C HIS A 392 4.95 -7.16 -4.16
N HIS A 393 5.61 -6.35 -3.33
CA HIS A 393 7.05 -6.16 -3.37
C HIS A 393 7.58 -6.04 -1.94
N GLY A 394 8.64 -6.77 -1.64
CA GLY A 394 9.42 -6.65 -0.42
C GLY A 394 10.83 -6.16 -0.75
N LEU A 395 11.37 -5.24 0.04
CA LEU A 395 12.73 -4.71 -0.11
C LEU A 395 13.41 -4.69 1.26
N VAL A 396 14.61 -5.25 1.33
CA VAL A 396 15.45 -5.27 2.52
C VAL A 396 16.53 -4.20 2.43
N LEU A 397 16.65 -3.42 3.49
CA LEU A 397 17.67 -2.40 3.66
C LEU A 397 18.61 -2.78 4.80
N SER A 398 19.92 -2.49 4.65
CA SER A 398 20.96 -2.77 5.64
C SER A 398 21.82 -1.55 5.94
N ARG A 399 22.34 -1.46 7.18
CA ARG A 399 23.40 -0.51 7.56
C ARG A 399 24.79 -1.03 7.24
N GLU A 400 24.91 -2.31 6.97
CA GLU A 400 26.16 -2.94 6.58
C GLU A 400 26.21 -3.09 5.05
N ALA A 401 27.38 -2.83 4.48
CA ALA A 401 27.60 -3.02 3.05
C ALA A 401 27.38 -4.49 2.66
N PRO A 402 26.73 -4.76 1.52
CA PRO A 402 26.47 -6.12 1.08
C PRO A 402 27.78 -6.86 0.75
N ARG A 403 27.79 -8.16 1.01
CA ARG A 403 28.90 -9.05 0.62
C ARG A 403 28.74 -9.57 -0.80
N GLU A 404 27.52 -9.62 -1.29
CA GLU A 404 27.13 -10.09 -2.62
C GLU A 404 26.41 -8.97 -3.38
N ALA A 405 26.52 -8.99 -4.71
CA ALA A 405 25.82 -8.04 -5.55
C ALA A 405 24.30 -8.24 -5.44
N ILE A 406 23.54 -7.14 -5.48
CA ILE A 406 22.08 -7.19 -5.46
C ILE A 406 21.56 -8.06 -6.61
N ALA A 407 20.69 -9.01 -6.29
CA ALA A 407 20.12 -9.93 -7.26
C ALA A 407 19.32 -9.18 -8.34
N GLN A 408 19.49 -9.59 -9.60
CA GLN A 408 18.78 -8.98 -10.74
C GLN A 408 17.38 -9.59 -10.93
N ALA A 409 17.23 -10.88 -10.63
CA ALA A 409 15.92 -11.55 -10.64
C ALA A 409 15.23 -11.36 -9.29
N THR A 410 14.03 -10.79 -9.31
CA THR A 410 13.25 -10.50 -8.09
C THR A 410 11.95 -11.29 -8.00
N SER A 411 11.50 -11.88 -9.10
CA SER A 411 10.22 -12.58 -9.15
C SER A 411 10.29 -13.93 -8.43
N VAL A 412 9.39 -14.10 -7.47
CA VAL A 412 9.11 -15.37 -6.78
C VAL A 412 7.73 -15.91 -7.16
N GLN A 413 7.30 -15.62 -8.39
CA GLN A 413 5.99 -16.01 -8.90
C GLN A 413 5.77 -17.51 -8.89
N SER A 414 6.81 -18.29 -9.23
CA SER A 414 6.72 -19.77 -9.23
C SER A 414 6.42 -20.36 -7.85
N GLU A 415 6.88 -19.73 -6.76
CA GLU A 415 6.58 -20.10 -5.39
C GLU A 415 5.10 -19.79 -5.06
N ALA A 416 4.64 -18.61 -5.44
CA ALA A 416 3.25 -18.20 -5.26
C ALA A 416 2.29 -19.12 -6.02
N ASP A 417 2.59 -19.44 -7.27
CA ASP A 417 1.74 -20.26 -8.13
C ASP A 417 1.66 -21.71 -7.67
N ARG A 418 2.74 -22.27 -7.08
CA ARG A 418 2.73 -23.63 -6.52
C ARG A 418 1.81 -23.78 -5.31
N SER A 419 1.59 -22.73 -4.56
CA SER A 419 0.73 -22.74 -3.37
C SER A 419 -0.74 -22.50 -3.71
N LYS A 420 -1.05 -22.09 -4.92
CA LYS A 420 -2.40 -21.71 -5.35
C LYS A 420 -3.23 -22.94 -5.68
N HIS A 421 -4.48 -22.96 -5.19
CA HIS A 421 -5.48 -23.95 -5.55
C HIS A 421 -6.26 -23.54 -6.82
N ALA A 422 -7.15 -24.43 -7.29
CA ALA A 422 -8.02 -24.14 -8.41
C ALA A 422 -8.92 -22.92 -8.10
N VAL A 423 -8.93 -21.95 -9.01
CA VAL A 423 -9.81 -20.78 -8.90
C VAL A 423 -11.23 -21.18 -9.27
N PRO A 424 -12.23 -20.92 -8.42
CA PRO A 424 -13.61 -21.23 -8.75
C PRO A 424 -14.09 -20.40 -9.94
N GLU A 425 -14.86 -21.02 -10.81
CA GLU A 425 -15.55 -20.29 -11.88
C GLU A 425 -16.50 -19.25 -11.28
N PHE A 426 -16.39 -18.00 -11.74
CA PHE A 426 -17.28 -16.94 -11.31
C PHE A 426 -18.52 -16.86 -12.21
N VAL A 427 -19.71 -16.92 -11.59
CA VAL A 427 -21.00 -16.85 -12.29
C VAL A 427 -21.82 -15.65 -11.80
N THR A 428 -22.57 -15.04 -12.72
CA THR A 428 -23.44 -13.89 -12.44
C THR A 428 -24.86 -14.31 -12.09
N GLU A 429 -25.24 -15.54 -12.45
CA GLU A 429 -26.54 -16.13 -12.15
C GLU A 429 -26.35 -17.41 -11.32
N ALA A 430 -27.00 -17.47 -10.18
CA ALA A 430 -26.98 -18.61 -9.30
C ALA A 430 -28.29 -18.74 -8.52
N LYS A 431 -28.71 -19.96 -8.25
CA LYS A 431 -29.87 -20.31 -7.42
C LYS A 431 -29.54 -21.53 -6.55
N GLY A 432 -30.31 -21.76 -5.51
CA GLY A 432 -30.12 -22.89 -4.60
C GLY A 432 -29.27 -22.50 -3.39
N LYS A 433 -28.54 -23.44 -2.80
CA LYS A 433 -27.77 -23.16 -1.60
C LYS A 433 -26.45 -22.47 -1.91
N GLY A 434 -26.06 -21.54 -1.04
CA GLY A 434 -24.78 -20.85 -1.09
C GLY A 434 -24.14 -20.78 0.28
N LYS A 435 -22.82 -21.13 0.33
CA LYS A 435 -21.99 -21.02 1.52
C LYS A 435 -21.21 -19.71 1.50
N VAL A 436 -21.28 -18.93 2.57
CA VAL A 436 -20.57 -17.64 2.68
C VAL A 436 -19.06 -17.87 2.76
N GLU A 437 -18.30 -17.28 1.83
CA GLU A 437 -16.83 -17.24 1.85
C GLU A 437 -16.29 -15.93 2.48
N ALA A 438 -16.96 -14.81 2.20
CA ALA A 438 -16.64 -13.49 2.73
C ALA A 438 -17.87 -12.59 2.68
N PHE A 439 -17.87 -11.50 3.42
CA PHE A 439 -19.01 -10.57 3.42
C PHE A 439 -18.61 -9.16 3.86
N THR A 440 -19.49 -8.20 3.56
CA THR A 440 -19.46 -6.85 4.12
C THR A 440 -20.87 -6.27 4.15
N VAL A 441 -21.07 -5.20 4.91
CA VAL A 441 -22.29 -4.36 4.89
C VAL A 441 -21.86 -2.94 4.59
N ILE A 442 -22.41 -2.35 3.54
CA ILE A 442 -22.06 -1.01 3.06
C ILE A 442 -22.98 0.02 3.71
N TYR A 443 -22.40 1.13 4.16
CA TYR A 443 -23.12 2.21 4.83
C TYR A 443 -23.07 3.48 4.00
N ARG A 444 -24.19 4.23 4.01
CA ARG A 444 -24.30 5.57 3.46
C ARG A 444 -23.57 6.58 4.36
N ASN A 445 -23.39 7.80 3.84
CA ASN A 445 -22.73 8.87 4.58
C ASN A 445 -23.47 9.30 5.86
N ASN A 446 -24.77 9.09 5.93
CA ASN A 446 -25.62 9.34 7.10
C ASN A 446 -25.58 8.21 8.16
N GLY A 447 -24.83 7.13 7.91
CA GLY A 447 -24.70 5.97 8.80
C GLY A 447 -25.76 4.88 8.59
N GLU A 448 -26.71 5.06 7.70
CA GLU A 448 -27.70 4.04 7.36
C GLU A 448 -27.09 2.91 6.52
N ILE A 449 -27.60 1.69 6.71
CA ILE A 449 -27.23 0.56 5.85
C ILE A 449 -27.75 0.80 4.43
N GLU A 450 -26.85 0.69 3.46
CA GLU A 450 -27.22 0.71 2.05
C GLU A 450 -27.64 -0.69 1.59
N HIS A 451 -26.80 -1.68 1.80
CA HIS A 451 -27.05 -3.11 1.57
C HIS A 451 -25.88 -3.95 2.09
N GLY A 452 -26.12 -5.25 2.26
CA GLY A 452 -25.06 -6.24 2.48
C GLY A 452 -24.60 -6.87 1.18
N VAL A 453 -23.33 -7.32 1.14
CA VAL A 453 -22.77 -8.12 0.05
C VAL A 453 -22.08 -9.35 0.64
N VAL A 454 -22.42 -10.51 0.10
CA VAL A 454 -21.78 -11.79 0.44
C VAL A 454 -21.12 -12.40 -0.77
N MET A 455 -19.96 -12.96 -0.58
CA MET A 455 -19.30 -13.82 -1.55
C MET A 455 -19.68 -15.27 -1.23
N LEU A 456 -20.12 -15.99 -2.21
CA LEU A 456 -20.77 -17.27 -2.04
C LEU A 456 -20.08 -18.37 -2.85
N ARG A 457 -19.91 -19.54 -2.23
CA ARG A 457 -19.65 -20.80 -2.92
C ARG A 457 -20.95 -21.53 -3.14
N THR A 458 -21.28 -21.79 -4.39
CA THR A 458 -22.47 -22.58 -4.77
C THR A 458 -22.29 -24.07 -4.52
N GLU A 459 -23.36 -24.86 -4.53
CA GLU A 459 -23.29 -26.32 -4.28
C GLU A 459 -22.43 -27.05 -5.33
N ASP A 460 -22.38 -26.58 -6.56
CA ASP A 460 -21.54 -27.11 -7.64
C ASP A 460 -20.09 -26.53 -7.65
N GLY A 461 -19.72 -25.81 -6.60
CA GLY A 461 -18.34 -25.34 -6.39
C GLY A 461 -17.99 -24.03 -7.12
N ARG A 462 -18.92 -23.41 -7.84
CA ARG A 462 -18.69 -22.09 -8.48
C ARG A 462 -18.79 -20.95 -7.47
N ARG A 463 -18.39 -19.76 -7.85
CA ARG A 463 -18.41 -18.55 -7.01
C ARG A 463 -19.37 -17.52 -7.59
N THR A 464 -20.12 -16.84 -6.72
CA THR A 464 -20.93 -15.67 -7.08
C THR A 464 -20.90 -14.62 -5.96
N LEU A 465 -21.51 -13.46 -6.23
CA LEU A 465 -21.79 -12.44 -5.22
C LEU A 465 -23.31 -12.36 -5.02
N GLY A 466 -23.75 -12.22 -3.77
CA GLY A 466 -25.14 -12.03 -3.42
C GLY A 466 -25.37 -10.71 -2.69
N ARG A 467 -26.46 -10.00 -3.03
CA ARG A 467 -26.93 -8.81 -2.32
C ARG A 467 -27.86 -9.19 -1.19
N ILE A 468 -27.75 -8.50 -0.07
CA ILE A 468 -28.74 -8.49 1.00
C ILE A 468 -29.35 -7.10 1.03
N PRO A 469 -30.63 -6.92 0.67
CA PRO A 469 -31.28 -5.61 0.68
C PRO A 469 -31.39 -5.04 2.10
N ALA A 470 -31.38 -3.71 2.24
CA ALA A 470 -31.50 -3.05 3.55
C ALA A 470 -32.78 -3.44 4.32
N SER A 471 -33.82 -3.87 3.62
CA SER A 471 -35.09 -4.36 4.22
C SER A 471 -34.98 -5.76 4.84
N ASP A 472 -33.92 -6.53 4.56
CA ASP A 472 -33.71 -7.84 5.20
C ASP A 472 -32.90 -7.70 6.49
N GLU A 473 -33.55 -7.10 7.49
CA GLU A 473 -32.93 -6.81 8.79
C GLU A 473 -32.40 -8.08 9.48
N LYS A 474 -33.11 -9.21 9.35
CA LYS A 474 -32.74 -10.49 9.95
C LYS A 474 -31.37 -10.98 9.43
N THR A 475 -31.20 -10.98 8.11
CA THR A 475 -29.95 -11.41 7.48
C THR A 475 -28.82 -10.41 7.76
N LEU A 476 -29.10 -9.11 7.72
CA LEU A 476 -28.12 -8.07 8.06
C LEU A 476 -27.64 -8.17 9.52
N ALA A 477 -28.56 -8.37 10.47
CA ALA A 477 -28.21 -8.59 11.88
C ALA A 477 -27.31 -9.84 12.07
N ARG A 478 -27.54 -10.90 11.26
CA ARG A 478 -26.68 -12.08 11.26
C ARG A 478 -25.28 -11.78 10.71
N LEU A 479 -25.17 -10.94 9.67
CA LEU A 479 -23.87 -10.51 9.14
C LEU A 479 -23.09 -9.66 10.16
N CYS A 480 -23.76 -8.75 10.85
CA CYS A 480 -23.14 -7.83 11.81
C CYS A 480 -22.99 -8.41 13.23
N ASN A 481 -23.21 -9.72 13.43
CA ASN A 481 -23.07 -10.34 14.74
C ASN A 481 -21.61 -10.36 15.17
N MET A 482 -21.33 -9.78 16.34
CA MET A 482 -19.97 -9.63 16.87
C MET A 482 -19.40 -10.91 17.47
N ASP A 483 -20.26 -11.84 17.88
CA ASP A 483 -19.84 -13.04 18.62
C ASP A 483 -19.80 -14.29 17.73
N ARG A 484 -20.34 -14.21 16.52
CA ARG A 484 -20.38 -15.34 15.58
C ARG A 484 -20.25 -14.88 14.14
N SER A 485 -19.14 -15.25 13.48
CA SER A 485 -18.94 -15.00 12.05
C SER A 485 -20.00 -15.72 11.21
N PRO A 486 -20.57 -15.08 10.18
CA PRO A 486 -21.43 -15.75 9.19
C PRO A 486 -20.63 -16.53 8.14
N VAL A 487 -19.31 -16.38 8.06
CA VAL A 487 -18.47 -17.15 7.12
C VAL A 487 -18.63 -18.65 7.39
N GLY A 488 -18.84 -19.43 6.34
CA GLY A 488 -19.17 -20.86 6.43
C GLY A 488 -20.65 -21.17 6.60
N SER A 489 -21.52 -20.17 6.88
CA SER A 489 -22.98 -20.40 6.98
C SER A 489 -23.56 -20.71 5.61
N LEU A 490 -24.54 -21.61 5.61
CA LEU A 490 -25.38 -21.92 4.45
C LEU A 490 -26.63 -21.05 4.45
N GLY A 491 -27.07 -20.68 3.27
CA GLY A 491 -28.32 -19.97 3.04
C GLY A 491 -28.79 -20.17 1.61
N GLU A 492 -29.89 -19.53 1.23
CA GLU A 492 -30.51 -19.66 -0.07
C GLU A 492 -30.13 -18.53 -0.99
N ILE A 493 -29.72 -18.85 -2.23
CA ILE A 493 -29.49 -17.90 -3.31
C ILE A 493 -30.73 -17.83 -4.18
N MET A 494 -31.26 -16.63 -4.37
CA MET A 494 -32.40 -16.34 -5.24
C MET A 494 -32.02 -15.24 -6.22
N MET A 495 -32.68 -15.18 -7.37
CA MET A 495 -32.49 -14.06 -8.31
C MET A 495 -33.58 -13.00 -8.03
N ALA A 496 -33.14 -11.76 -7.84
CA ALA A 496 -34.02 -10.60 -7.80
C ALA A 496 -34.59 -10.28 -9.20
N GLU A 497 -35.63 -9.46 -9.28
CA GLU A 497 -36.24 -9.01 -10.53
C GLU A 497 -35.24 -8.29 -11.46
N ASP A 498 -34.26 -7.58 -10.88
CA ASP A 498 -33.19 -6.88 -11.61
C ASP A 498 -32.06 -7.80 -12.08
N GLY A 499 -32.21 -9.13 -11.94
CA GLY A 499 -31.20 -10.12 -12.30
C GLY A 499 -30.00 -10.18 -11.35
N THR A 500 -30.10 -9.60 -10.15
CA THR A 500 -29.02 -9.67 -9.13
C THR A 500 -29.25 -10.87 -8.22
N PRO A 501 -28.22 -11.73 -7.99
CA PRO A 501 -28.33 -12.75 -6.95
C PRO A 501 -28.53 -12.09 -5.58
N GLN A 502 -29.46 -12.62 -4.79
CA GLN A 502 -29.68 -12.29 -3.39
C GLN A 502 -29.42 -13.52 -2.52
N TRP A 503 -28.98 -13.29 -1.31
CA TRP A 503 -28.76 -14.38 -0.36
C TRP A 503 -29.51 -14.11 0.94
N ARG A 504 -30.11 -15.16 1.49
CA ARG A 504 -30.80 -15.13 2.79
C ARG A 504 -30.27 -16.24 3.68
N VAL A 505 -30.10 -15.91 4.95
CA VAL A 505 -29.81 -16.94 5.96
C VAL A 505 -31.02 -17.85 6.12
N GLY A 506 -30.76 -19.16 6.16
CA GLY A 506 -31.78 -20.17 6.41
C GLY A 506 -32.33 -20.13 7.86
#